data_3844f2df23035344b3c326c7cc554c53
#
_entry.id   3844f2df23035344b3c326c7cc554c53
#
_cell.length_a   1.000
_cell.length_b   1.000
_cell.length_c   1.000
_cell.angle_alpha   90.00
_cell.angle_beta   90.00
_cell.angle_gamma   90.00
#
_symmetry.space_group_name_H-M   'P 1'
#
loop_
_entity.id
_entity.type
_entity.pdbx_description
1 polymer ?
#
loop_
_entity_poly.entity_id
_entity_poly.type
_entity_poly.pdbx_seq_one_letter_code
_entity_poly.pdbx_strand_id
1 'polypeptide(L)'
;MDLTKFDGIRPYNDQEVHPALERIVANPLLSNIARYLFPGKDENLFKQLLLSCNTKDDFQVKVMSGVVEKILADTSKGLTYEGLEYFDGGAKHLIVSNHRDIVLDSAIIQLILFRHDVPRTEIAVGDNLITSSFIEDITRCNRMIKVIRSTSPREVYTTSKVLSEYMRYRVSNQISSIWIAQRNGRTKDGIDVTEQGLLKMFDMSGSGDFVKDFNELSIMPASISYEYEPCDILKAIELYITRRQKYVKAEGEDLNSILTGIMQPKGRIHIQFNEPLTEEEVNAAAELDKNERFKALGIAMDRKIIANYKLW
;
A
#
# COMPACT_ATOMS: atom_id res chain seq x y z
N MET A 1 24.73 10.00 2.80
CA MET A 1 23.49 10.01 3.61
C MET A 1 23.54 8.83 4.56
N ASP A 2 23.31 9.04 5.86
CA ASP A 2 23.19 7.92 6.81
C ASP A 2 21.82 7.25 6.60
N LEU A 3 21.83 5.99 6.14
CA LEU A 3 20.64 5.21 5.86
C LEU A 3 20.14 4.43 7.09
N THR A 4 20.95 4.35 8.16
CA THR A 4 20.57 3.60 9.38
C THR A 4 19.35 4.19 10.09
N LYS A 5 19.11 5.50 9.91
CA LYS A 5 17.90 6.18 10.41
C LYS A 5 16.59 5.58 9.90
N PHE A 6 16.63 4.81 8.81
CA PHE A 6 15.46 4.15 8.23
C PHE A 6 15.27 2.71 8.71
N ASP A 7 16.18 2.15 9.48
CA ASP A 7 16.15 0.74 9.89
C ASP A 7 14.86 0.37 10.65
N GLY A 8 14.27 1.33 11.35
CA GLY A 8 13.00 1.12 12.06
C GLY A 8 11.76 1.03 11.16
N ILE A 9 11.83 1.51 9.91
CA ILE A 9 10.66 1.59 9.02
C ILE A 9 10.84 0.86 7.68
N ARG A 10 12.05 0.69 7.18
CA ARG A 10 12.32 0.11 5.85
C ARG A 10 11.97 -1.37 5.76
N PRO A 11 11.68 -1.89 4.56
CA PRO A 11 11.71 -3.34 4.30
C PRO A 11 13.06 -3.96 4.68
N TYR A 12 13.10 -5.26 4.85
CA TYR A 12 14.37 -5.97 5.01
C TYR A 12 15.27 -5.81 3.78
N ASN A 13 16.58 -5.76 3.98
CA ASN A 13 17.55 -6.01 2.92
C ASN A 13 17.55 -7.52 2.61
N ASP A 14 18.06 -7.91 1.43
CA ASP A 14 18.01 -9.31 1.01
C ASP A 14 18.75 -10.24 1.99
N GLN A 15 19.83 -9.76 2.62
CA GLN A 15 20.56 -10.52 3.65
C GLN A 15 19.73 -10.77 4.93
N GLU A 16 18.72 -9.96 5.20
CA GLU A 16 17.84 -10.09 6.37
C GLU A 16 16.64 -11.02 6.09
N VAL A 17 16.34 -11.31 4.80
CA VAL A 17 15.15 -12.07 4.39
C VAL A 17 15.21 -13.51 4.87
N HIS A 18 16.27 -14.24 4.55
CA HIS A 18 16.35 -15.65 4.90
C HIS A 18 16.30 -15.91 6.42
N PRO A 19 17.03 -15.16 7.28
CA PRO A 19 16.86 -15.26 8.72
C PRO A 19 15.44 -14.95 9.24
N ALA A 20 14.73 -14.01 8.59
CA ALA A 20 13.34 -13.72 8.93
C ALA A 20 12.42 -14.89 8.54
N LEU A 21 12.64 -15.51 7.39
CA LEU A 21 11.86 -16.66 6.94
C LEU A 21 12.09 -17.89 7.84
N GLU A 22 13.29 -18.09 8.38
CA GLU A 22 13.54 -19.13 9.39
C GLU A 22 12.68 -18.91 10.64
N ARG A 23 12.58 -17.65 11.14
CA ARG A 23 11.72 -17.32 12.29
C ARG A 23 10.23 -17.52 11.94
N ILE A 24 9.81 -17.16 10.73
CA ILE A 24 8.44 -17.39 10.26
C ILE A 24 8.12 -18.89 10.23
N VAL A 25 9.02 -19.71 9.68
CA VAL A 25 8.83 -21.16 9.58
C VAL A 25 8.79 -21.85 10.95
N ALA A 26 9.53 -21.33 11.93
CA ALA A 26 9.51 -21.83 13.30
C ALA A 26 8.25 -21.42 14.09
N ASN A 27 7.45 -20.47 13.60
CA ASN A 27 6.30 -19.96 14.32
C ASN A 27 5.05 -20.86 14.10
N PRO A 28 4.36 -21.29 15.20
CA PRO A 28 3.16 -22.15 15.09
C PRO A 28 2.01 -21.55 14.29
N LEU A 29 1.91 -20.21 14.18
CA LEU A 29 0.87 -19.54 13.40
C LEU A 29 0.97 -19.85 11.92
N LEU A 30 2.16 -20.21 11.41
CA LEU A 30 2.35 -20.55 10.00
C LEU A 30 1.48 -21.73 9.58
N SER A 31 1.31 -22.75 10.43
CA SER A 31 0.48 -23.92 10.15
C SER A 31 -0.98 -23.56 9.84
N ASN A 32 -1.52 -22.55 10.54
CA ASN A 32 -2.89 -22.07 10.31
C ASN A 32 -3.00 -21.36 8.94
N ILE A 33 -2.00 -20.54 8.61
CA ILE A 33 -1.93 -19.84 7.33
C ILE A 33 -1.75 -20.83 6.18
N ALA A 34 -0.83 -21.77 6.31
CA ALA A 34 -0.59 -22.81 5.31
C ALA A 34 -1.84 -23.64 5.01
N ARG A 35 -2.57 -24.05 6.05
CA ARG A 35 -3.82 -24.82 5.91
C ARG A 35 -4.92 -24.03 5.21
N TYR A 36 -5.01 -22.73 5.46
CA TYR A 36 -5.96 -21.86 4.80
C TYR A 36 -5.61 -21.63 3.32
N LEU A 37 -4.33 -21.31 3.03
CA LEU A 37 -3.89 -21.01 1.67
C LEU A 37 -3.80 -22.24 0.77
N PHE A 38 -3.43 -23.38 1.35
CA PHE A 38 -3.16 -24.63 0.62
C PHE A 38 -3.88 -25.81 1.28
N PRO A 39 -5.22 -25.82 1.30
CA PRO A 39 -5.98 -26.89 1.94
C PRO A 39 -5.63 -28.25 1.33
N GLY A 40 -5.31 -29.21 2.20
CA GLY A 40 -4.95 -30.59 1.79
C GLY A 40 -3.54 -30.77 1.22
N LYS A 41 -2.72 -29.73 1.17
CA LYS A 41 -1.29 -29.86 0.83
C LYS A 41 -0.43 -30.07 2.09
N ASP A 42 0.71 -30.74 1.90
CA ASP A 42 1.70 -30.92 2.97
C ASP A 42 2.29 -29.55 3.38
N GLU A 43 2.16 -29.22 4.66
CA GLU A 43 2.71 -27.98 5.24
C GLU A 43 4.24 -27.89 5.04
N ASN A 44 4.93 -29.01 5.00
CA ASN A 44 6.38 -29.05 4.78
C ASN A 44 6.77 -28.50 3.41
N LEU A 45 5.94 -28.69 2.38
CA LEU A 45 6.18 -28.10 1.05
C LEU A 45 6.13 -26.57 1.12
N PHE A 46 5.21 -26.01 1.88
CA PHE A 46 5.12 -24.56 2.06
C PHE A 46 6.32 -24.01 2.87
N LYS A 47 6.74 -24.71 3.93
CA LYS A 47 7.94 -24.38 4.69
C LYS A 47 9.21 -24.42 3.81
N GLN A 48 9.36 -25.44 2.99
CA GLN A 48 10.47 -25.55 2.03
C GLN A 48 10.44 -24.41 0.99
N LEU A 49 9.27 -24.06 0.49
CA LEU A 49 9.11 -22.93 -0.43
C LEU A 49 9.56 -21.60 0.22
N LEU A 50 9.15 -21.34 1.45
CA LEU A 50 9.59 -20.16 2.20
C LEU A 50 11.10 -20.14 2.38
N LEU A 51 11.71 -21.25 2.82
CA LEU A 51 13.17 -21.36 3.03
C LEU A 51 13.98 -21.33 1.73
N SER A 52 13.35 -21.53 0.57
CA SER A 52 13.99 -21.36 -0.74
C SER A 52 14.15 -19.91 -1.17
N CYS A 53 13.56 -18.97 -0.43
CA CYS A 53 13.63 -17.54 -0.74
C CYS A 53 14.83 -16.91 -0.05
N ASN A 54 15.66 -16.17 -0.82
CA ASN A 54 16.84 -15.47 -0.32
C ASN A 54 16.71 -13.95 -0.46
N THR A 55 15.74 -13.48 -1.23
CA THR A 55 15.50 -12.06 -1.50
C THR A 55 14.03 -11.71 -1.30
N LYS A 56 13.74 -10.42 -1.16
CA LYS A 56 12.36 -9.92 -1.18
C LYS A 56 11.64 -10.27 -2.47
N ASP A 57 12.39 -10.27 -3.58
CA ASP A 57 11.84 -10.65 -4.88
C ASP A 57 11.45 -12.13 -4.90
N ASP A 58 12.31 -13.02 -4.40
CA ASP A 58 11.96 -14.43 -4.23
C ASP A 58 10.66 -14.61 -3.44
N PHE A 59 10.55 -13.94 -2.28
CA PHE A 59 9.38 -14.05 -1.44
C PHE A 59 8.10 -13.56 -2.16
N GLN A 60 8.17 -12.43 -2.85
CA GLN A 60 7.02 -11.92 -3.59
C GLN A 60 6.66 -12.80 -4.79
N VAL A 61 7.65 -13.28 -5.55
CA VAL A 61 7.44 -14.07 -6.76
C VAL A 61 7.00 -15.50 -6.43
N LYS A 62 7.74 -16.18 -5.53
CA LYS A 62 7.50 -17.60 -5.26
C LYS A 62 6.33 -17.84 -4.31
N VAL A 63 6.05 -16.87 -3.41
CA VAL A 63 5.04 -17.03 -2.35
C VAL A 63 3.84 -16.13 -2.58
N MET A 64 4.05 -14.80 -2.53
CA MET A 64 2.93 -13.86 -2.47
C MET A 64 2.12 -13.79 -3.77
N SER A 65 2.76 -13.89 -4.94
CA SER A 65 2.03 -13.91 -6.22
C SER A 65 1.04 -15.07 -6.28
N GLY A 66 1.46 -16.29 -5.91
CA GLY A 66 0.58 -17.45 -5.88
C GLY A 66 -0.56 -17.34 -4.88
N VAL A 67 -0.33 -16.69 -3.73
CA VAL A 67 -1.38 -16.39 -2.74
C VAL A 67 -2.42 -15.45 -3.32
N VAL A 68 -1.99 -14.34 -3.93
CA VAL A 68 -2.90 -13.35 -4.52
C VAL A 68 -3.66 -13.94 -5.70
N GLU A 69 -2.99 -14.70 -6.58
CA GLU A 69 -3.65 -15.39 -7.69
C GLU A 69 -4.73 -16.36 -7.23
N LYS A 70 -4.45 -17.14 -6.16
CA LYS A 70 -5.46 -18.02 -5.57
C LYS A 70 -6.66 -17.24 -5.04
N ILE A 71 -6.44 -16.16 -4.29
CA ILE A 71 -7.52 -15.33 -3.75
C ILE A 71 -8.38 -14.77 -4.90
N LEU A 72 -7.74 -14.25 -5.96
CA LEU A 72 -8.47 -13.72 -7.12
C LEU A 72 -9.25 -14.80 -7.87
N ALA A 73 -8.67 -15.98 -8.06
CA ALA A 73 -9.34 -17.11 -8.70
C ALA A 73 -10.57 -17.56 -7.92
N ASP A 74 -10.48 -17.58 -6.59
CA ASP A 74 -11.58 -18.06 -5.73
C ASP A 74 -12.69 -17.01 -5.55
N THR A 75 -12.38 -15.70 -5.66
CA THR A 75 -13.28 -14.65 -5.19
C THR A 75 -13.59 -13.55 -6.21
N SER A 76 -12.92 -13.52 -7.37
CA SER A 76 -13.17 -12.52 -8.41
C SER A 76 -13.69 -13.12 -9.71
N LYS A 77 -14.35 -12.28 -10.52
CA LYS A 77 -14.78 -12.60 -11.90
C LYS A 77 -13.74 -12.17 -12.95
N GLY A 78 -12.60 -11.66 -12.50
CA GLY A 78 -11.50 -11.24 -13.34
C GLY A 78 -10.90 -9.90 -12.89
N LEU A 79 -9.64 -9.72 -13.29
CA LEU A 79 -8.83 -8.54 -13.05
C LEU A 79 -8.50 -7.89 -14.40
N THR A 80 -8.81 -6.60 -14.52
CA THR A 80 -8.40 -5.75 -15.64
C THR A 80 -7.58 -4.58 -15.13
N TYR A 81 -6.72 -4.02 -15.96
CA TYR A 81 -5.87 -2.88 -15.60
C TYR A 81 -5.45 -2.11 -16.85
N GLU A 82 -5.08 -0.84 -16.66
CA GLU A 82 -4.61 0.09 -17.70
C GLU A 82 -3.52 1.01 -17.12
N GLY A 83 -2.75 1.70 -17.97
CA GLY A 83 -1.77 2.71 -17.57
C GLY A 83 -0.38 2.15 -17.24
N LEU A 84 -0.03 0.94 -17.70
CA LEU A 84 1.29 0.37 -17.48
C LEU A 84 2.40 1.07 -18.26
N GLU A 85 2.05 1.79 -19.33
CA GLU A 85 2.97 2.60 -20.14
C GLU A 85 3.72 3.66 -19.31
N TYR A 86 3.16 4.11 -18.21
CA TYR A 86 3.84 5.08 -17.33
C TYR A 86 5.04 4.49 -16.58
N PHE A 87 5.21 3.16 -16.59
CA PHE A 87 6.41 2.49 -16.03
C PHE A 87 7.49 2.23 -17.06
N ASP A 88 7.28 2.62 -18.31
CA ASP A 88 8.24 2.42 -19.39
C ASP A 88 9.59 3.10 -19.06
N GLY A 89 10.68 2.51 -19.56
CA GLY A 89 12.02 2.99 -19.24
C GLY A 89 12.45 2.78 -17.78
N GLY A 90 11.64 2.07 -16.98
CA GLY A 90 11.95 1.79 -15.58
C GLY A 90 11.65 2.96 -14.63
N ALA A 91 10.82 3.91 -15.03
CA ALA A 91 10.41 5.06 -14.22
C ALA A 91 9.90 4.64 -12.83
N LYS A 92 10.22 5.44 -11.82
CA LYS A 92 9.78 5.22 -10.43
C LYS A 92 8.81 6.31 -10.01
N HIS A 93 7.75 5.89 -9.33
CA HIS A 93 6.64 6.75 -8.96
C HIS A 93 6.27 6.59 -7.49
N LEU A 94 5.79 7.67 -6.90
CA LEU A 94 5.02 7.61 -5.67
C LEU A 94 3.55 7.38 -6.06
N ILE A 95 3.11 6.12 -6.00
CA ILE A 95 1.76 5.71 -6.40
C ILE A 95 0.82 5.98 -5.22
N VAL A 96 -0.17 6.83 -5.44
CA VAL A 96 -1.17 7.20 -4.43
C VAL A 96 -2.55 6.78 -4.92
N SER A 97 -3.25 5.92 -4.19
CA SER A 97 -4.56 5.42 -4.62
C SER A 97 -5.66 5.62 -3.59
N ASN A 98 -6.91 5.56 -4.02
CA ASN A 98 -8.00 5.27 -3.13
C ASN A 98 -7.77 3.93 -2.42
N HIS A 99 -8.44 3.69 -1.28
CA HIS A 99 -8.16 2.53 -0.43
C HIS A 99 -9.45 1.82 -0.03
N ARG A 100 -9.64 0.61 -0.52
CA ARG A 100 -10.84 -0.22 -0.37
C ARG A 100 -10.63 -1.44 0.51
N ASP A 101 -9.49 -2.13 0.34
CA ASP A 101 -9.14 -3.35 1.07
C ASP A 101 -7.79 -3.21 1.78
N ILE A 102 -7.67 -3.74 3.01
CA ILE A 102 -6.45 -3.58 3.82
C ILE A 102 -5.23 -4.21 3.13
N VAL A 103 -5.41 -5.37 2.49
CA VAL A 103 -4.31 -6.17 1.94
C VAL A 103 -4.34 -6.17 0.41
N LEU A 104 -5.52 -6.34 -0.17
CA LEU A 104 -5.63 -6.68 -1.59
C LEU A 104 -5.34 -5.50 -2.51
N ASP A 105 -5.58 -4.27 -2.11
CA ASP A 105 -5.30 -3.11 -2.95
C ASP A 105 -3.84 -3.09 -3.40
N SER A 106 -2.92 -3.10 -2.44
CA SER A 106 -1.49 -3.14 -2.76
C SER A 106 -1.04 -4.48 -3.34
N ALA A 107 -1.59 -5.60 -2.87
CA ALA A 107 -1.20 -6.92 -3.33
C ALA A 107 -1.56 -7.16 -4.80
N ILE A 108 -2.71 -6.67 -5.28
CA ILE A 108 -3.12 -6.74 -6.68
C ILE A 108 -2.20 -5.88 -7.55
N ILE A 109 -1.84 -4.68 -7.10
CA ILE A 109 -0.84 -3.84 -7.79
C ILE A 109 0.47 -4.60 -7.96
N GLN A 110 1.00 -5.24 -6.90
CA GLN A 110 2.22 -6.03 -7.00
C GLN A 110 2.10 -7.19 -8.02
N LEU A 111 0.94 -7.87 -8.03
CA LEU A 111 0.69 -8.95 -8.98
C LEU A 111 0.66 -8.46 -10.43
N ILE A 112 0.03 -7.30 -10.70
CA ILE A 112 0.01 -6.70 -12.04
C ILE A 112 1.44 -6.37 -12.48
N LEU A 113 2.21 -5.67 -11.66
CA LEU A 113 3.58 -5.31 -11.96
C LEU A 113 4.46 -6.55 -12.20
N PHE A 114 4.26 -7.60 -11.39
CA PHE A 114 4.96 -8.88 -11.57
C PHE A 114 4.66 -9.51 -12.93
N ARG A 115 3.37 -9.56 -13.34
CA ARG A 115 2.95 -10.18 -14.61
C ARG A 115 3.49 -9.47 -15.85
N HIS A 116 3.94 -8.23 -15.70
CA HIS A 116 4.45 -7.39 -16.79
C HIS A 116 5.94 -7.07 -16.67
N ASP A 117 6.67 -7.81 -15.83
CA ASP A 117 8.11 -7.61 -15.60
C ASP A 117 8.48 -6.18 -15.15
N VAL A 118 7.50 -5.44 -14.61
CA VAL A 118 7.73 -4.13 -13.98
C VAL A 118 8.25 -4.34 -12.55
N PRO A 119 9.30 -3.63 -12.13
CA PRO A 119 9.78 -3.72 -10.76
C PRO A 119 8.68 -3.40 -9.74
N ARG A 120 8.47 -4.30 -8.79
CA ARG A 120 7.45 -4.17 -7.74
C ARG A 120 7.76 -3.00 -6.82
N THR A 121 6.70 -2.40 -6.28
CA THR A 121 6.80 -1.26 -5.39
C THR A 121 7.15 -1.68 -3.96
N GLU A 122 7.63 -0.74 -3.16
CA GLU A 122 7.49 -0.81 -1.71
C GLU A 122 6.08 -0.35 -1.30
N ILE A 123 5.59 -0.82 -0.15
CA ILE A 123 4.18 -0.67 0.25
C ILE A 123 4.11 -0.01 1.62
N ALA A 124 3.49 1.16 1.74
CA ALA A 124 3.26 1.79 3.03
C ALA A 124 2.16 1.07 3.82
N VAL A 125 2.47 0.63 5.06
CA VAL A 125 1.55 -0.07 5.95
C VAL A 125 1.58 0.54 7.35
N GLY A 126 0.39 0.78 7.93
CA GLY A 126 0.29 1.27 9.31
C GLY A 126 0.79 0.24 10.33
N ASP A 127 1.56 0.70 11.30
CA ASP A 127 2.12 -0.13 12.38
C ASP A 127 1.06 -0.78 13.27
N ASN A 128 -0.17 -0.25 13.30
CA ASN A 128 -1.31 -0.88 13.97
C ASN A 128 -1.67 -2.27 13.41
N LEU A 129 -1.24 -2.59 12.20
CA LEU A 129 -1.42 -3.90 11.57
C LEU A 129 -0.27 -4.87 11.91
N ILE A 130 0.83 -4.36 12.46
CA ILE A 130 2.03 -5.13 12.81
C ILE A 130 1.97 -5.48 14.30
N THR A 131 1.16 -6.48 14.63
CA THR A 131 0.79 -6.82 16.02
C THR A 131 1.76 -7.77 16.71
N SER A 132 2.73 -8.33 15.97
CA SER A 132 3.73 -9.27 16.51
C SER A 132 4.98 -9.30 15.63
N SER A 133 6.07 -9.85 16.16
CA SER A 133 7.31 -10.07 15.40
C SER A 133 7.11 -10.97 14.19
N PHE A 134 6.21 -11.95 14.28
CA PHE A 134 5.83 -12.80 13.14
C PHE A 134 5.22 -12.00 11.99
N ILE A 135 4.29 -11.09 12.30
CA ILE A 135 3.68 -10.20 11.29
C ILE A 135 4.71 -9.19 10.78
N GLU A 136 5.60 -8.69 11.66
CA GLU A 136 6.67 -7.79 11.24
C GLU A 136 7.63 -8.45 10.24
N ASP A 137 8.04 -9.70 10.51
CA ASP A 137 8.90 -10.45 9.58
C ASP A 137 8.21 -10.62 8.20
N ILE A 138 6.94 -11.01 8.18
CA ILE A 138 6.17 -11.16 6.93
C ILE A 138 6.09 -9.82 6.19
N THR A 139 5.73 -8.74 6.87
CA THR A 139 5.55 -7.43 6.24
C THR A 139 6.86 -6.88 5.68
N ARG A 140 7.95 -6.97 6.44
CA ARG A 140 9.27 -6.48 5.99
C ARG A 140 9.89 -7.33 4.88
N CYS A 141 9.64 -8.66 4.86
CA CYS A 141 9.98 -9.51 3.73
C CYS A 141 9.16 -9.14 2.47
N ASN A 142 7.92 -8.69 2.65
CA ASN A 142 7.02 -8.31 1.57
C ASN A 142 7.15 -6.84 1.12
N ARG A 143 8.33 -6.24 1.23
CA ARG A 143 8.63 -4.85 0.81
C ARG A 143 7.78 -3.78 1.51
N MET A 144 7.24 -4.05 2.70
CA MET A 144 6.41 -3.08 3.39
C MET A 144 7.22 -2.09 4.23
N ILE A 145 6.86 -0.81 4.11
CA ILE A 145 7.39 0.33 4.87
C ILE A 145 6.46 0.57 6.05
N LYS A 146 6.98 0.55 7.26
CA LYS A 146 6.19 0.82 8.47
C LYS A 146 5.85 2.30 8.59
N VAL A 147 4.57 2.63 8.59
CA VAL A 147 4.04 3.96 8.89
C VAL A 147 3.70 4.01 10.37
N ILE A 148 4.53 4.69 11.15
CA ILE A 148 4.36 4.81 12.60
C ILE A 148 3.20 5.76 12.90
N ARG A 149 2.21 5.27 13.63
CA ARG A 149 1.05 6.02 14.09
C ARG A 149 1.21 6.36 15.57
N SER A 150 1.32 7.63 15.87
CA SER A 150 1.39 8.12 17.26
C SER A 150 0.27 9.09 17.54
N THR A 151 -0.06 9.24 18.82
CA THR A 151 -0.98 10.28 19.32
C THR A 151 -0.23 11.52 19.78
N SER A 152 1.08 11.45 19.98
CA SER A 152 1.93 12.59 20.35
C SER A 152 2.25 13.45 19.13
N PRO A 153 1.90 14.75 19.10
CA PRO A 153 2.20 15.62 17.96
C PRO A 153 3.68 15.69 17.60
N ARG A 154 4.57 15.66 18.61
CA ARG A 154 6.02 15.67 18.40
C ARG A 154 6.50 14.39 17.71
N GLU A 155 5.99 13.24 18.13
CA GLU A 155 6.36 11.96 17.56
C GLU A 155 5.78 11.81 16.15
N VAL A 156 4.53 12.22 15.92
CA VAL A 156 3.93 12.29 14.57
C VAL A 156 4.80 13.12 13.64
N TYR A 157 5.26 14.29 14.08
CA TYR A 157 6.15 15.12 13.26
C TYR A 157 7.46 14.41 12.93
N THR A 158 8.12 13.83 13.93
CA THR A 158 9.43 13.18 13.75
C THR A 158 9.33 11.94 12.84
N THR A 159 8.34 11.09 13.08
CA THR A 159 8.15 9.85 12.29
C THR A 159 7.68 10.14 10.86
N SER A 160 6.79 11.14 10.69
CA SER A 160 6.37 11.59 9.36
C SER A 160 7.54 12.18 8.56
N LYS A 161 8.45 12.92 9.21
CA LYS A 161 9.64 13.44 8.56
C LYS A 161 10.57 12.32 8.10
N VAL A 162 10.82 11.32 8.93
CA VAL A 162 11.65 10.14 8.56
C VAL A 162 11.01 9.38 7.41
N LEU A 163 9.70 9.19 7.43
CA LEU A 163 8.96 8.53 6.35
C LEU A 163 9.05 9.33 5.04
N SER A 164 8.85 10.65 5.10
CA SER A 164 8.98 11.56 3.95
C SER A 164 10.39 11.49 3.34
N GLU A 165 11.44 11.55 4.18
CA GLU A 165 12.83 11.43 3.75
C GLU A 165 13.12 10.08 3.07
N TYR A 166 12.56 8.99 3.63
CA TYR A 166 12.69 7.66 3.04
C TYR A 166 12.03 7.59 1.67
N MET A 167 10.77 8.00 1.56
CA MET A 167 10.01 7.95 0.31
C MET A 167 10.70 8.78 -0.78
N ARG A 168 11.09 10.01 -0.46
CA ARG A 168 11.82 10.87 -1.40
C ARG A 168 13.13 10.21 -1.82
N TYR A 169 13.92 9.70 -0.88
CA TYR A 169 15.18 9.01 -1.20
C TYR A 169 14.96 7.84 -2.18
N ARG A 170 13.92 7.05 -1.98
CA ARG A 170 13.64 5.88 -2.83
C ARG A 170 13.19 6.27 -4.22
N VAL A 171 12.28 7.23 -4.34
CA VAL A 171 11.67 7.62 -5.62
C VAL A 171 12.59 8.52 -6.41
N SER A 172 13.10 9.64 -5.84
CA SER A 172 13.90 10.61 -6.58
C SER A 172 15.25 10.05 -7.05
N ASN A 173 15.81 9.05 -6.35
CA ASN A 173 17.03 8.34 -6.80
C ASN A 173 16.72 7.13 -7.69
N GLN A 174 15.49 6.97 -8.17
CA GLN A 174 15.08 5.89 -9.08
C GLN A 174 15.35 4.48 -8.54
N ILE A 175 15.30 4.30 -7.20
CA ILE A 175 15.60 3.02 -6.55
C ILE A 175 14.37 2.12 -6.53
N SER A 176 13.19 2.68 -6.14
CA SER A 176 11.93 1.93 -6.06
C SER A 176 10.74 2.87 -6.17
N SER A 177 9.69 2.43 -6.84
CA SER A 177 8.37 3.02 -6.66
C SER A 177 7.83 2.67 -5.28
N ILE A 178 6.90 3.49 -4.77
CA ILE A 178 6.24 3.27 -3.47
C ILE A 178 4.74 3.41 -3.67
N TRP A 179 3.96 2.48 -3.11
CA TRP A 179 2.51 2.61 -2.99
C TRP A 179 2.11 3.10 -1.60
N ILE A 180 1.21 4.06 -1.56
CA ILE A 180 0.57 4.57 -0.33
C ILE A 180 -0.89 4.93 -0.61
N ALA A 181 -1.75 4.73 0.38
CA ALA A 181 -3.14 5.16 0.32
C ALA A 181 -3.26 6.69 0.39
N GLN A 182 -4.24 7.28 -0.33
CA GLN A 182 -4.47 8.73 -0.36
C GLN A 182 -4.96 9.32 0.96
N ARG A 183 -5.34 8.48 1.92
CA ARG A 183 -5.84 8.87 3.23
C ARG A 183 -5.54 7.82 4.30
N ASN A 184 -5.72 8.23 5.55
CA ASN A 184 -5.60 7.32 6.67
C ASN A 184 -6.82 6.39 6.73
N GLY A 185 -6.57 5.08 6.53
CA GLY A 185 -7.59 4.05 6.54
C GLY A 185 -8.43 3.97 5.26
N ARG A 186 -9.23 2.91 5.16
CA ARG A 186 -10.08 2.62 4.01
C ARG A 186 -11.26 3.59 3.92
N THR A 187 -11.65 3.96 2.71
CA THR A 187 -12.92 4.65 2.47
C THR A 187 -14.10 3.70 2.77
N LYS A 188 -15.13 4.20 3.43
CA LYS A 188 -16.29 3.41 3.84
C LYS A 188 -17.58 3.86 3.16
N ASP A 189 -17.65 5.14 2.82
CA ASP A 189 -18.81 5.79 2.18
C ASP A 189 -18.65 5.99 0.66
N GLY A 190 -17.53 5.56 0.10
CA GLY A 190 -17.21 5.74 -1.32
C GLY A 190 -16.72 7.15 -1.69
N ILE A 191 -16.56 8.04 -0.72
CA ILE A 191 -16.02 9.38 -0.96
C ILE A 191 -14.49 9.31 -0.86
N ASP A 192 -13.85 9.24 -2.00
CA ASP A 192 -12.39 9.16 -2.12
C ASP A 192 -11.80 10.57 -2.24
N VAL A 193 -11.27 11.08 -1.13
CA VAL A 193 -10.65 12.40 -1.04
C VAL A 193 -9.24 12.28 -0.48
N THR A 194 -8.28 12.88 -1.17
CA THR A 194 -6.87 12.91 -0.73
C THR A 194 -6.72 13.80 0.51
N GLU A 195 -6.17 13.23 1.58
CA GLU A 195 -5.88 13.98 2.79
C GLU A 195 -4.72 14.96 2.60
N GLN A 196 -4.95 16.24 2.87
CA GLN A 196 -3.89 17.26 2.80
C GLN A 196 -2.69 16.93 3.70
N GLY A 197 -2.94 16.23 4.82
CA GLY A 197 -1.89 15.79 5.74
C GLY A 197 -0.86 14.88 5.06
N LEU A 198 -1.29 14.06 4.10
CA LEU A 198 -0.40 13.21 3.29
C LEU A 198 0.52 14.06 2.42
N LEU A 199 -0.02 15.05 1.70
CA LEU A 199 0.77 15.94 0.83
C LEU A 199 1.73 16.80 1.65
N LYS A 200 1.28 17.31 2.79
CA LYS A 200 2.15 18.03 3.75
C LYS A 200 3.28 17.13 4.27
N MET A 201 3.02 15.85 4.50
CA MET A 201 4.05 14.89 4.89
C MET A 201 5.07 14.71 3.76
N PHE A 202 4.65 14.60 2.49
CA PHE A 202 5.58 14.53 1.36
C PHE A 202 6.48 15.77 1.24
N ASP A 203 5.99 16.95 1.60
CA ASP A 203 6.72 18.22 1.60
C ASP A 203 7.77 18.32 2.72
N MET A 204 7.64 17.56 3.82
CA MET A 204 8.51 17.68 5.01
C MET A 204 9.99 17.41 4.75
N SER A 205 10.33 16.65 3.73
CA SER A 205 11.72 16.36 3.32
C SER A 205 12.18 17.14 2.10
N GLY A 206 11.36 18.08 1.63
CA GLY A 206 11.67 18.90 0.47
C GLY A 206 12.80 19.90 0.69
N SER A 207 13.29 20.47 -0.39
CA SER A 207 14.31 21.50 -0.41
C SER A 207 13.79 22.90 -0.05
N GLY A 208 12.46 23.05 -0.06
CA GLY A 208 11.74 24.32 0.05
C GLY A 208 11.31 24.90 -1.31
N ASP A 209 11.72 24.30 -2.40
CA ASP A 209 11.23 24.56 -3.75
C ASP A 209 10.07 23.60 -4.04
N PHE A 210 8.84 24.08 -3.90
CA PHE A 210 7.62 23.27 -4.00
C PHE A 210 7.50 22.56 -5.34
N VAL A 211 7.79 23.25 -6.45
CA VAL A 211 7.68 22.68 -7.80
C VAL A 211 8.68 21.55 -7.99
N LYS A 212 9.94 21.80 -7.66
CA LYS A 212 10.98 20.79 -7.72
C LYS A 212 10.67 19.60 -6.83
N ASP A 213 10.27 19.87 -5.59
CA ASP A 213 10.07 18.85 -4.54
C ASP A 213 8.90 17.91 -4.88
N PHE A 214 7.84 18.38 -5.56
CA PHE A 214 6.73 17.54 -5.97
C PHE A 214 6.98 16.85 -7.32
N ASN A 215 7.67 17.49 -8.27
CA ASN A 215 8.04 16.85 -9.53
C ASN A 215 9.03 15.68 -9.31
N GLU A 216 9.98 15.80 -8.36
CA GLU A 216 10.90 14.71 -8.03
C GLU A 216 10.21 13.45 -7.48
N LEU A 217 9.03 13.57 -6.88
CA LEU A 217 8.26 12.45 -6.36
C LEU A 217 7.46 11.71 -7.44
N SER A 218 7.28 12.32 -8.61
CA SER A 218 6.52 11.72 -9.70
C SER A 218 5.24 11.06 -9.21
N ILE A 219 4.36 11.85 -8.54
CA ILE A 219 3.16 11.33 -7.90
C ILE A 219 2.20 10.80 -8.96
N MET A 220 1.94 9.51 -8.92
CA MET A 220 1.04 8.80 -9.83
C MET A 220 -0.24 8.44 -9.09
N PRO A 221 -1.37 9.12 -9.34
CA PRO A 221 -2.66 8.69 -8.82
C PRO A 221 -3.06 7.35 -9.43
N ALA A 222 -3.64 6.44 -8.63
CA ALA A 222 -4.17 5.18 -9.13
C ALA A 222 -5.59 4.95 -8.63
N SER A 223 -6.45 4.38 -9.50
CA SER A 223 -7.84 4.06 -9.16
C SER A 223 -7.99 2.58 -8.96
N ILE A 224 -8.58 2.17 -7.84
CA ILE A 224 -8.86 0.78 -7.50
C ILE A 224 -10.36 0.61 -7.41
N SER A 225 -10.91 -0.23 -8.28
CA SER A 225 -12.35 -0.47 -8.40
C SER A 225 -12.67 -1.92 -8.16
N TYR A 226 -13.63 -2.19 -7.29
CA TYR A 226 -14.24 -3.50 -7.06
C TYR A 226 -15.72 -3.45 -7.42
N GLU A 227 -16.24 -4.46 -8.15
CA GLU A 227 -17.67 -4.57 -8.44
C GLU A 227 -18.49 -4.74 -7.16
N TYR A 228 -17.97 -5.52 -6.21
CA TYR A 228 -18.52 -5.66 -4.86
C TYR A 228 -17.52 -5.08 -3.86
N GLU A 229 -17.96 -4.07 -3.12
CA GLU A 229 -17.11 -3.34 -2.18
C GLU A 229 -16.53 -4.28 -1.10
N PRO A 230 -15.22 -4.37 -0.93
CA PRO A 230 -14.63 -5.19 0.11
C PRO A 230 -15.09 -4.78 1.51
N CYS A 231 -15.50 -5.77 2.32
CA CYS A 231 -16.02 -5.55 3.68
C CYS A 231 -17.24 -4.61 3.75
N ASP A 232 -18.11 -4.60 2.73
CA ASP A 232 -19.26 -3.72 2.59
C ASP A 232 -20.15 -3.67 3.86
N ILE A 233 -20.53 -4.83 4.39
CA ILE A 233 -21.35 -4.94 5.61
C ILE A 233 -20.61 -4.35 6.82
N LEU A 234 -19.32 -4.65 7.00
CA LEU A 234 -18.52 -4.12 8.12
C LEU A 234 -18.38 -2.60 8.02
N LYS A 235 -18.17 -2.08 6.82
CA LYS A 235 -18.12 -0.63 6.54
C LYS A 235 -19.45 0.04 6.80
N ALA A 236 -20.56 -0.58 6.37
CA ALA A 236 -21.92 -0.06 6.61
C ALA A 236 -22.25 0.02 8.10
N ILE A 237 -21.87 -1.01 8.88
CA ILE A 237 -22.05 -1.02 10.35
C ILE A 237 -21.25 0.11 10.99
N GLU A 238 -19.97 0.28 10.62
CA GLU A 238 -19.14 1.37 11.14
C GLU A 238 -19.75 2.74 10.82
N LEU A 239 -20.20 2.98 9.59
CA LEU A 239 -20.87 4.22 9.19
C LEU A 239 -22.17 4.46 9.98
N TYR A 240 -22.97 3.42 10.17
CA TYR A 240 -24.22 3.51 10.94
C TYR A 240 -23.97 3.92 12.39
N ILE A 241 -22.95 3.34 13.03
CA ILE A 241 -22.54 3.67 14.39
C ILE A 241 -21.98 5.10 14.45
N THR A 242 -21.10 5.46 13.53
CA THR A 242 -20.43 6.78 13.48
C THR A 242 -21.41 7.94 13.36
N ARG A 243 -22.57 7.72 12.71
CA ARG A 243 -23.65 8.74 12.65
C ARG A 243 -24.31 9.05 14.00
N ARG A 244 -24.12 8.21 15.01
CA ARG A 244 -24.79 8.30 16.30
C ARG A 244 -23.85 8.52 17.47
N GLN A 245 -22.65 7.97 17.36
CA GLN A 245 -21.64 8.04 18.42
C GLN A 245 -20.23 7.87 17.84
N LYS A 246 -19.22 8.24 18.62
CA LYS A 246 -17.83 7.96 18.24
C LYS A 246 -17.62 6.46 18.09
N TYR A 247 -17.18 6.04 16.91
CA TYR A 247 -16.81 4.63 16.68
C TYR A 247 -15.50 4.30 17.41
N VAL A 248 -15.49 3.20 18.10
CA VAL A 248 -14.30 2.64 18.75
C VAL A 248 -14.11 1.24 18.21
N LYS A 249 -12.96 0.99 17.58
CA LYS A 249 -12.62 -0.32 17.06
C LYS A 249 -12.55 -1.35 18.18
N ALA A 250 -13.13 -2.52 17.94
CA ALA A 250 -12.98 -3.68 18.80
C ALA A 250 -11.61 -4.34 18.60
N GLU A 251 -11.16 -5.08 19.62
CA GLU A 251 -9.98 -5.92 19.50
C GLU A 251 -10.18 -6.97 18.39
N GLY A 252 -9.16 -7.16 17.54
CA GLY A 252 -9.22 -8.10 16.41
C GLY A 252 -10.03 -7.64 15.20
N GLU A 253 -10.63 -6.44 15.20
CA GLU A 253 -11.46 -5.94 14.10
C GLU A 253 -10.67 -5.80 12.78
N ASP A 254 -9.42 -5.34 12.84
CA ASP A 254 -8.57 -5.26 11.66
C ASP A 254 -8.29 -6.65 11.07
N LEU A 255 -8.02 -7.66 11.92
CA LEU A 255 -7.85 -9.04 11.47
C LEU A 255 -9.13 -9.60 10.85
N ASN A 256 -10.29 -9.38 11.49
CA ASN A 256 -11.58 -9.76 10.92
C ASN A 256 -11.84 -9.12 9.56
N SER A 257 -11.49 -7.83 9.41
CA SER A 257 -11.59 -7.12 8.14
C SER A 257 -10.65 -7.69 7.08
N ILE A 258 -9.42 -8.07 7.44
CA ILE A 258 -8.47 -8.73 6.53
C ILE A 258 -9.04 -10.06 6.04
N LEU A 259 -9.49 -10.92 6.94
CA LEU A 259 -10.05 -12.24 6.59
C LEU A 259 -11.32 -12.10 5.74
N THR A 260 -12.22 -11.17 6.09
CA THR A 260 -13.42 -10.89 5.30
C THR A 260 -13.06 -10.42 3.89
N GLY A 261 -12.14 -9.46 3.77
CA GLY A 261 -11.67 -8.94 2.48
C GLY A 261 -11.05 -10.03 1.61
N ILE A 262 -10.27 -10.95 2.19
CA ILE A 262 -9.68 -12.08 1.47
C ILE A 262 -10.74 -13.06 0.95
N MET A 263 -11.75 -13.40 1.77
CA MET A 263 -12.72 -14.47 1.48
C MET A 263 -13.96 -14.00 0.71
N GLN A 264 -14.35 -12.73 0.84
CA GLN A 264 -15.58 -12.20 0.26
C GLN A 264 -15.50 -12.18 -1.28
N PRO A 265 -16.60 -12.52 -1.99
CA PRO A 265 -16.67 -12.29 -3.43
C PRO A 265 -16.46 -10.82 -3.79
N LYS A 266 -15.67 -10.56 -4.82
CA LYS A 266 -15.27 -9.22 -5.25
C LYS A 266 -15.90 -8.80 -6.59
N GLY A 267 -16.50 -9.76 -7.33
CA GLY A 267 -16.92 -9.51 -8.69
C GLY A 267 -15.72 -9.18 -9.60
N ARG A 268 -15.91 -8.22 -10.49
CA ARG A 268 -14.84 -7.71 -11.35
C ARG A 268 -13.96 -6.74 -10.58
N ILE A 269 -12.68 -6.71 -10.91
CA ILE A 269 -11.70 -5.79 -10.32
C ILE A 269 -11.01 -5.03 -11.45
N HIS A 270 -10.82 -3.73 -11.27
CA HIS A 270 -10.07 -2.90 -12.20
C HIS A 270 -9.08 -2.01 -11.47
N ILE A 271 -7.86 -1.95 -11.99
CA ILE A 271 -6.82 -1.02 -11.54
C ILE A 271 -6.45 -0.10 -12.69
N GLN A 272 -6.53 1.20 -12.47
CA GLN A 272 -6.04 2.21 -13.40
C GLN A 272 -4.84 2.93 -12.79
N PHE A 273 -3.68 2.80 -13.42
CA PHE A 273 -2.57 3.70 -13.18
C PHE A 273 -2.82 4.95 -14.02
N ASN A 274 -2.95 6.10 -13.36
CA ASN A 274 -3.20 7.35 -14.06
C ASN A 274 -1.88 8.04 -14.39
N GLU A 275 -1.92 8.94 -15.36
CA GLU A 275 -0.80 9.83 -15.64
C GLU A 275 -0.30 10.48 -14.34
N PRO A 276 1.01 10.48 -14.07
CA PRO A 276 1.56 11.23 -12.95
C PRO A 276 1.12 12.70 -12.97
N LEU A 277 1.14 13.37 -11.84
CA LEU A 277 0.92 14.81 -11.80
C LEU A 277 1.87 15.49 -12.78
N THR A 278 1.33 16.32 -13.65
CA THR A 278 2.13 17.04 -14.64
C THR A 278 2.83 18.25 -14.03
N GLU A 279 3.88 18.73 -14.66
CA GLU A 279 4.56 19.95 -14.24
C GLU A 279 3.61 21.16 -14.23
N GLU A 280 2.66 21.24 -15.17
CA GLU A 280 1.64 22.29 -15.22
C GLU A 280 0.71 22.23 -13.99
N GLU A 281 0.28 21.04 -13.58
CA GLU A 281 -0.57 20.87 -12.40
C GLU A 281 0.17 21.28 -11.12
N VAL A 282 1.46 20.96 -11.02
CA VAL A 282 2.29 21.33 -9.87
C VAL A 282 2.58 22.83 -9.85
N ASN A 283 2.90 23.45 -11.02
CA ASN A 283 3.10 24.88 -11.14
C ASN A 283 1.84 25.67 -10.80
N ALA A 284 0.68 25.26 -11.33
CA ALA A 284 -0.60 25.90 -11.01
C ALA A 284 -0.92 25.85 -9.50
N ALA A 285 -0.59 24.77 -8.83
CA ALA A 285 -0.73 24.67 -7.38
C ALA A 285 0.27 25.58 -6.65
N ALA A 286 1.50 25.71 -7.13
CA ALA A 286 2.55 26.51 -6.52
C ALA A 286 2.22 28.02 -6.47
N GLU A 287 1.41 28.51 -7.41
CA GLU A 287 0.94 29.91 -7.47
C GLU A 287 -0.04 30.26 -6.32
N LEU A 288 -0.58 29.27 -5.62
CA LEU A 288 -1.55 29.44 -4.55
C LEU A 288 -0.86 29.61 -3.18
N ASP A 289 -1.64 30.12 -2.22
CA ASP A 289 -1.20 30.20 -0.81
C ASP A 289 -0.81 28.84 -0.23
N LYS A 290 0.09 28.85 0.75
CA LYS A 290 0.73 27.67 1.32
C LYS A 290 -0.22 26.50 1.66
N ASN A 291 -1.44 26.77 2.14
CA ASN A 291 -2.40 25.72 2.45
C ASN A 291 -3.23 25.30 1.24
N GLU A 292 -3.58 26.25 0.38
CA GLU A 292 -4.39 26.01 -0.83
C GLU A 292 -3.63 25.21 -1.88
N ARG A 293 -2.30 25.33 -1.98
CA ARG A 293 -1.50 24.55 -2.93
C ARG A 293 -1.60 23.04 -2.68
N PHE A 294 -1.60 22.58 -1.42
CA PHE A 294 -1.79 21.17 -1.10
C PHE A 294 -3.21 20.70 -1.41
N LYS A 295 -4.20 21.53 -1.19
CA LYS A 295 -5.58 21.26 -1.56
C LYS A 295 -5.75 21.15 -3.07
N ALA A 296 -5.10 22.04 -3.84
CA ALA A 296 -5.12 22.00 -5.31
C ALA A 296 -4.50 20.71 -5.86
N LEU A 297 -3.34 20.28 -5.34
CA LEU A 297 -2.75 18.99 -5.71
C LEU A 297 -3.65 17.81 -5.34
N GLY A 298 -4.25 17.83 -4.14
CA GLY A 298 -5.22 16.81 -3.74
C GLY A 298 -6.40 16.71 -4.69
N ILE A 299 -6.97 17.85 -5.10
CA ILE A 299 -8.06 17.91 -6.09
C ILE A 299 -7.61 17.37 -7.45
N ALA A 300 -6.39 17.70 -7.91
CA ALA A 300 -5.87 17.17 -9.18
C ALA A 300 -5.76 15.64 -9.14
N MET A 301 -5.24 15.08 -8.04
CA MET A 301 -5.18 13.64 -7.82
C MET A 301 -6.58 13.01 -7.77
N ASP A 302 -7.49 13.58 -6.99
CA ASP A 302 -8.86 13.07 -6.82
C ASP A 302 -9.62 13.06 -8.16
N ARG A 303 -9.43 14.07 -9.00
CA ARG A 303 -10.01 14.12 -10.36
C ARG A 303 -9.54 12.94 -11.21
N LYS A 304 -8.25 12.63 -11.22
CA LYS A 304 -7.69 11.49 -11.96
C LYS A 304 -8.21 10.15 -11.40
N ILE A 305 -8.28 10.00 -10.08
CA ILE A 305 -8.79 8.79 -9.42
C ILE A 305 -10.27 8.58 -9.72
N ILE A 306 -11.11 9.62 -9.57
CA ILE A 306 -12.56 9.54 -9.75
C ILE A 306 -12.92 9.33 -11.21
N ALA A 307 -12.26 10.04 -12.15
CA ALA A 307 -12.55 9.94 -13.58
C ALA A 307 -12.32 8.51 -14.12
N ASN A 308 -11.39 7.79 -13.54
CA ASN A 308 -11.01 6.44 -13.96
C ASN A 308 -11.48 5.33 -13.00
N TYR A 309 -12.31 5.68 -12.01
CA TYR A 309 -12.96 4.70 -11.17
C TYR A 309 -14.07 3.98 -11.96
N LYS A 310 -13.98 2.66 -12.06
CA LYS A 310 -14.93 1.85 -12.80
C LYS A 310 -16.13 1.46 -11.93
N LEU A 311 -17.33 1.69 -12.46
CA LEU A 311 -18.60 1.14 -11.97
C LEU A 311 -19.13 0.13 -12.98
N TRP A 312 -19.81 -0.92 -12.52
CA TRP A 312 -20.40 -1.97 -13.37
C TRP A 312 -21.89 -2.09 -13.18
#